data_4fc723aa9b8cb49d3cf75ff6dbc9aff0
#
_entry.id   4fc723aa9b8cb49d3cf75ff6dbc9aff0
#
_cell.length_a   1.000
_cell.length_b   1.000
_cell.length_c   1.000
_cell.angle_alpha   90.00
_cell.angle_beta   90.00
_cell.angle_gamma   90.00
#
_symmetry.space_group_name_H-M   'P 1'
#
loop_
_entity.id
_entity.type
_entity.pdbx_description
1 polymer ?
#
loop_
_entity_poly.entity_id
_entity_poly.type
_entity_poly.pdbx_seq_one_letter_code
_entity_poly.pdbx_strand_id
1 'polypeptide(L)'
;MATKLIVALDADNFIEAKHIIDELSPLVDTFKVGSILFTAEGVKAIDYINSLGKSVFLDLKFFDIPNTVKIVSFVTGRMKVKMFTFHLLGGKEMIRALLGGINDCMARLPVKEAPIPLGVTILTSVNERIMHGEMKIGVRLNDMIKHLARMGYDEGIRGFVCSPMEVQLLRKELGPEPVLVTPGIRLSDDVTGDQKRVLTPAEAKNCGSNYIVMGRSITDKKDMTATVKSILAEISE
;
A
#
# COMPACT_ATOMS: atom_id res chain seq x y z
N MET A 1 7.31 0.61 -16.61
CA MET A 1 7.07 1.87 -15.83
C MET A 1 8.15 1.99 -14.77
N ALA A 2 8.62 3.19 -14.47
CA ALA A 2 9.61 3.39 -13.40
C ALA A 2 9.02 3.05 -12.03
N THR A 3 9.77 2.34 -11.20
CA THR A 3 9.42 2.05 -9.81
C THR A 3 9.51 3.32 -8.97
N LYS A 4 8.56 3.55 -8.05
CA LYS A 4 8.49 4.74 -7.19
C LYS A 4 8.60 4.35 -5.72
N LEU A 5 9.21 5.23 -4.92
CA LEU A 5 9.33 5.06 -3.47
C LEU A 5 8.11 5.66 -2.75
N ILE A 6 7.60 4.92 -1.78
CA ILE A 6 6.64 5.39 -0.76
C ILE A 6 7.32 5.28 0.60
N VAL A 7 7.38 6.38 1.35
CA VAL A 7 7.90 6.36 2.73
C VAL A 7 6.75 6.10 3.70
N ALA A 8 6.90 5.07 4.54
CA ALA A 8 5.93 4.73 5.56
C ALA A 8 6.17 5.57 6.83
N LEU A 9 5.13 6.27 7.26
CA LEU A 9 5.11 7.06 8.49
C LEU A 9 4.56 6.19 9.63
N ASP A 10 5.43 5.35 10.19
CA ASP A 10 5.04 4.44 11.28
C ASP A 10 5.29 5.07 12.68
N ALA A 11 5.13 6.42 12.78
CA ALA A 11 5.20 7.21 13.99
C ALA A 11 3.87 7.14 14.77
N ASP A 12 3.93 7.26 16.09
CA ASP A 12 2.76 7.27 16.98
C ASP A 12 2.31 8.70 17.39
N ASN A 13 2.95 9.73 16.80
CA ASN A 13 2.60 11.12 17.01
C ASN A 13 2.88 11.97 15.77
N PHE A 14 2.20 13.13 15.70
CA PHE A 14 2.30 14.02 14.54
C PHE A 14 3.64 14.76 14.45
N ILE A 15 4.30 15.04 15.57
CA ILE A 15 5.55 15.81 15.58
C ILE A 15 6.63 15.02 14.84
N GLU A 16 6.77 13.75 15.17
CA GLU A 16 7.70 12.84 14.51
C GLU A 16 7.35 12.64 13.03
N ALA A 17 6.07 12.35 12.73
CA ALA A 17 5.61 12.22 11.35
C ALA A 17 5.89 13.47 10.52
N LYS A 18 5.63 14.67 11.09
CA LYS A 18 5.90 15.95 10.44
C LYS A 18 7.39 16.15 10.16
N HIS A 19 8.27 15.80 11.11
CA HIS A 19 9.72 15.88 10.91
C HIS A 19 10.17 15.03 9.70
N ILE A 20 9.72 13.78 9.62
CA ILE A 20 10.02 12.88 8.49
C ILE A 20 9.50 13.46 7.16
N ILE A 21 8.26 13.99 7.17
CA ILE A 21 7.66 14.58 5.97
C ILE A 21 8.46 15.81 5.50
N ASP A 22 8.78 16.72 6.43
CA ASP A 22 9.51 17.95 6.10
C ASP A 22 10.88 17.65 5.50
N GLU A 23 11.61 16.70 6.08
CA GLU A 23 12.95 16.32 5.61
C GLU A 23 12.90 15.64 4.24
N LEU A 24 11.93 14.75 4.02
CA LEU A 24 11.91 13.89 2.83
C LEU A 24 11.01 14.40 1.70
N SER A 25 10.12 15.35 1.94
CA SER A 25 9.23 15.87 0.89
C SER A 25 9.93 16.49 -0.32
N PRO A 26 11.16 17.02 -0.25
CA PRO A 26 11.88 17.44 -1.46
C PRO A 26 12.27 16.29 -2.40
N LEU A 27 12.39 15.07 -1.87
CA LEU A 27 12.86 13.88 -2.60
C LEU A 27 11.75 12.87 -2.89
N VAL A 28 10.72 12.81 -2.04
CA VAL A 28 9.64 11.82 -2.08
C VAL A 28 8.31 12.48 -2.40
N ASP A 29 7.54 11.85 -3.28
CA ASP A 29 6.20 12.33 -3.66
C ASP A 29 5.08 11.70 -2.81
N THR A 30 5.27 10.49 -2.30
CA THR A 30 4.18 9.72 -1.69
C THR A 30 4.56 9.22 -0.31
N PHE A 31 3.70 9.51 0.69
CA PHE A 31 3.85 9.06 2.07
C PHE A 31 2.70 8.13 2.46
N LYS A 32 3.01 7.03 3.15
CA LYS A 32 2.00 6.08 3.67
C LYS A 32 1.61 6.47 5.09
N VAL A 33 0.33 6.76 5.28
CA VAL A 33 -0.30 6.89 6.59
C VAL A 33 -0.95 5.54 6.93
N GLY A 34 -0.35 4.83 7.87
CA GLY A 34 -0.82 3.52 8.34
C GLY A 34 -1.67 3.62 9.60
N SER A 35 -2.09 2.44 10.12
CA SER A 35 -2.98 2.34 11.28
C SER A 35 -2.42 3.01 12.53
N ILE A 36 -1.09 2.98 12.78
CA ILE A 36 -0.48 3.59 13.95
C ILE A 36 -0.74 5.10 13.96
N LEU A 37 -0.24 5.79 12.94
CA LEU A 37 -0.34 7.26 12.86
C LEU A 37 -1.80 7.72 12.73
N PHE A 38 -2.62 6.98 11.95
CA PHE A 38 -4.03 7.34 11.80
C PHE A 38 -4.83 7.16 13.10
N THR A 39 -4.54 6.12 13.89
CA THR A 39 -5.19 5.92 15.19
C THR A 39 -4.80 6.98 16.20
N ALA A 40 -3.54 7.41 16.17
CA ALA A 40 -3.03 8.43 17.09
C ALA A 40 -3.52 9.85 16.73
N GLU A 41 -3.52 10.23 15.46
CA GLU A 41 -3.67 11.63 15.02
C GLU A 41 -4.81 11.85 14.01
N GLY A 42 -5.54 10.79 13.62
CA GLY A 42 -6.64 10.88 12.65
C GLY A 42 -6.18 11.43 11.30
N VAL A 43 -6.91 12.40 10.77
CA VAL A 43 -6.66 12.97 9.42
C VAL A 43 -5.54 14.02 9.37
N LYS A 44 -5.01 14.43 10.50
CA LYS A 44 -4.05 15.54 10.63
C LYS A 44 -2.81 15.36 9.74
N ALA A 45 -2.24 14.14 9.69
CA ALA A 45 -1.10 13.84 8.82
C ALA A 45 -1.48 13.87 7.34
N ILE A 46 -2.69 13.41 6.99
CA ILE A 46 -3.22 13.45 5.62
C ILE A 46 -3.32 14.89 5.14
N ASP A 47 -3.95 15.76 5.94
CA ASP A 47 -4.13 17.16 5.61
C ASP A 47 -2.79 17.88 5.45
N TYR A 48 -1.82 17.55 6.32
CA TYR A 48 -0.48 18.12 6.23
C TYR A 48 0.25 17.73 4.94
N ILE A 49 0.25 16.43 4.58
CA ILE A 49 0.87 15.94 3.33
C ILE A 49 0.20 16.60 2.11
N ASN A 50 -1.14 16.67 2.10
CA ASN A 50 -1.89 17.33 1.04
C ASN A 50 -1.57 18.83 0.93
N SER A 51 -1.35 19.53 2.06
CA SER A 51 -0.99 20.96 2.06
C SER A 51 0.36 21.24 1.40
N LEU A 52 1.27 20.26 1.39
CA LEU A 52 2.56 20.32 0.71
C LEU A 52 2.48 19.91 -0.77
N GLY A 53 1.29 19.61 -1.28
CA GLY A 53 1.10 19.09 -2.66
C GLY A 53 1.63 17.69 -2.88
N LYS A 54 1.81 16.92 -1.79
CA LYS A 54 2.30 15.55 -1.84
C LYS A 54 1.16 14.54 -1.80
N SER A 55 1.45 13.31 -2.18
CA SER A 55 0.48 12.24 -2.30
C SER A 55 0.38 11.40 -1.02
N VAL A 56 -0.83 10.99 -0.66
CA VAL A 56 -1.08 10.11 0.49
C VAL A 56 -1.44 8.71 0.01
N PHE A 57 -0.76 7.71 0.57
CA PHE A 57 -1.20 6.33 0.58
C PHE A 57 -1.80 5.99 1.94
N LEU A 58 -3.13 5.84 2.00
CA LEU A 58 -3.86 5.50 3.23
C LEU A 58 -3.93 3.98 3.40
N ASP A 59 -3.16 3.45 4.36
CA ASP A 59 -3.00 2.00 4.55
C ASP A 59 -3.73 1.50 5.82
N LEU A 60 -5.07 1.52 5.78
CA LEU A 60 -5.95 1.09 6.88
C LEU A 60 -6.57 -0.29 6.66
N LYS A 61 -6.37 -0.89 5.50
CA LYS A 61 -6.84 -2.24 5.14
C LYS A 61 -8.33 -2.45 5.43
N PHE A 62 -9.19 -1.60 4.89
CA PHE A 62 -10.63 -1.66 5.10
C PHE A 62 -11.19 -3.06 4.85
N PHE A 63 -11.92 -3.56 5.85
CA PHE A 63 -12.55 -4.88 5.82
C PHE A 63 -13.78 -4.85 6.72
N ASP A 64 -14.96 -4.71 6.13
CA ASP A 64 -16.25 -4.59 6.83
C ASP A 64 -17.38 -4.99 5.88
N ILE A 65 -18.63 -4.97 6.33
CA ILE A 65 -19.80 -5.22 5.49
C ILE A 65 -19.86 -4.22 4.32
N PRO A 66 -20.46 -4.62 3.17
CA PRO A 66 -20.42 -3.82 1.93
C PRO A 66 -20.86 -2.36 2.10
N ASN A 67 -21.94 -2.10 2.84
CA ASN A 67 -22.43 -0.74 3.04
C ASN A 67 -21.44 0.16 3.80
N THR A 68 -20.78 -0.37 4.82
CA THR A 68 -19.74 0.38 5.56
C THR A 68 -18.57 0.71 4.64
N VAL A 69 -18.09 -0.28 3.87
CA VAL A 69 -16.96 -0.08 2.94
C VAL A 69 -17.32 0.91 1.83
N LYS A 70 -18.58 0.92 1.35
CA LYS A 70 -19.07 1.94 0.40
C LYS A 70 -18.93 3.35 0.97
N ILE A 71 -19.39 3.58 2.21
CA ILE A 71 -19.31 4.89 2.84
C ILE A 71 -17.87 5.29 3.11
N VAL A 72 -17.06 4.36 3.62
CA VAL A 72 -15.64 4.61 3.91
C VAL A 72 -14.89 5.00 2.63
N SER A 73 -15.12 4.32 1.51
CA SER A 73 -14.45 4.65 0.24
C SER A 73 -14.86 6.02 -0.31
N PHE A 74 -16.12 6.42 -0.15
CA PHE A 74 -16.57 7.78 -0.44
C PHE A 74 -15.83 8.82 0.41
N VAL A 75 -15.74 8.60 1.73
CA VAL A 75 -15.03 9.49 2.66
C VAL A 75 -13.54 9.56 2.32
N THR A 76 -12.93 8.43 1.98
CA THR A 76 -11.52 8.36 1.59
C THR A 76 -11.25 9.19 0.33
N GLY A 77 -12.13 9.13 -0.68
CA GLY A 77 -12.04 10.01 -1.86
C GLY A 77 -12.09 11.49 -1.50
N ARG A 78 -12.95 11.89 -0.56
CA ARG A 78 -13.04 13.27 -0.05
C ARG A 78 -11.77 13.73 0.66
N MET A 79 -11.00 12.81 1.28
CA MET A 79 -9.70 13.11 1.90
C MET A 79 -8.59 13.39 0.88
N LYS A 80 -8.86 13.25 -0.42
CA LYS A 80 -7.89 13.47 -1.52
C LYS A 80 -6.64 12.59 -1.40
N VAL A 81 -6.80 11.36 -0.94
CA VAL A 81 -5.70 10.39 -0.94
C VAL A 81 -5.49 9.83 -2.34
N LYS A 82 -4.25 9.55 -2.71
CA LYS A 82 -3.90 8.99 -4.01
C LYS A 82 -4.29 7.52 -4.12
N MET A 83 -4.11 6.76 -3.04
CA MET A 83 -4.43 5.34 -2.98
C MET A 83 -4.77 4.91 -1.56
N PHE A 84 -5.52 3.83 -1.41
CA PHE A 84 -5.87 3.26 -0.10
C PHE A 84 -6.03 1.75 -0.19
N THR A 85 -5.87 1.04 0.95
CA THR A 85 -5.96 -0.42 1.01
C THR A 85 -7.30 -0.91 1.53
N PHE A 86 -7.71 -2.07 1.00
CA PHE A 86 -8.83 -2.87 1.48
C PHE A 86 -8.56 -4.36 1.28
N HIS A 87 -9.24 -5.24 2.02
CA HIS A 87 -9.06 -6.69 1.90
C HIS A 87 -9.95 -7.31 0.82
N LEU A 88 -9.36 -8.09 -0.09
CA LEU A 88 -10.10 -8.86 -1.09
C LEU A 88 -10.90 -10.03 -0.50
N LEU A 89 -10.55 -10.46 0.71
CA LEU A 89 -11.30 -11.49 1.45
C LEU A 89 -12.76 -11.12 1.75
N GLY A 90 -13.12 -9.85 1.63
CA GLY A 90 -14.52 -9.38 1.74
C GLY A 90 -15.42 -9.79 0.57
N GLY A 91 -14.86 -10.36 -0.50
CA GLY A 91 -15.61 -10.87 -1.63
C GLY A 91 -16.15 -9.80 -2.58
N LYS A 92 -16.84 -10.28 -3.64
CA LYS A 92 -17.28 -9.43 -4.76
C LYS A 92 -18.25 -8.33 -4.36
N GLU A 93 -19.17 -8.60 -3.44
CA GLU A 93 -20.15 -7.59 -3.00
C GLU A 93 -19.49 -6.40 -2.33
N MET A 94 -18.51 -6.67 -1.44
CA MET A 94 -17.74 -5.60 -0.80
C MET A 94 -16.92 -4.80 -1.81
N ILE A 95 -16.31 -5.47 -2.82
CA ILE A 95 -15.56 -4.80 -3.88
C ILE A 95 -16.45 -3.87 -4.71
N ARG A 96 -17.63 -4.36 -5.13
CA ARG A 96 -18.60 -3.55 -5.89
C ARG A 96 -19.10 -2.35 -5.09
N ALA A 97 -19.37 -2.55 -3.81
CA ALA A 97 -19.78 -1.49 -2.91
C ALA A 97 -18.68 -0.41 -2.76
N LEU A 98 -17.42 -0.84 -2.61
CA LEU A 98 -16.25 0.04 -2.55
C LEU A 98 -16.14 0.91 -3.81
N LEU A 99 -16.18 0.29 -4.99
CA LEU A 99 -16.13 1.01 -6.28
C LEU A 99 -17.31 1.97 -6.44
N GLY A 100 -18.50 1.57 -6.00
CA GLY A 100 -19.69 2.43 -5.94
C GLY A 100 -19.48 3.66 -5.08
N GLY A 101 -18.82 3.52 -3.93
CA GLY A 101 -18.49 4.66 -3.05
C GLY A 101 -17.49 5.64 -3.70
N ILE A 102 -16.47 5.13 -4.40
CA ILE A 102 -15.53 5.97 -5.16
C ILE A 102 -16.28 6.74 -6.27
N ASN A 103 -17.12 6.04 -7.06
CA ASN A 103 -17.90 6.65 -8.13
C ASN A 103 -18.86 7.72 -7.60
N ASP A 104 -19.53 7.46 -6.47
CA ASP A 104 -20.39 8.43 -5.80
C ASP A 104 -19.60 9.68 -5.36
N CYS A 105 -18.37 9.50 -4.87
CA CYS A 105 -17.48 10.61 -4.51
C CYS A 105 -17.11 11.47 -5.73
N MET A 106 -16.67 10.82 -6.82
CA MET A 106 -16.30 11.51 -8.05
C MET A 106 -17.46 12.27 -8.70
N ALA A 107 -18.68 11.73 -8.60
CA ALA A 107 -19.88 12.35 -9.16
C ALA A 107 -20.37 13.56 -8.35
N ARG A 108 -20.13 13.59 -7.04
CA ARG A 108 -20.73 14.59 -6.13
C ARG A 108 -19.76 15.65 -5.62
N LEU A 109 -18.46 15.41 -5.69
CA LEU A 109 -17.46 16.30 -5.12
C LEU A 109 -16.45 16.75 -6.19
N PRO A 110 -15.85 17.95 -6.04
CA PRO A 110 -14.84 18.45 -6.96
C PRO A 110 -13.47 17.78 -6.73
N VAL A 111 -13.44 16.46 -6.79
CA VAL A 111 -12.22 15.65 -6.71
C VAL A 111 -11.66 15.47 -8.11
N LYS A 112 -10.39 15.82 -8.33
CA LYS A 112 -9.78 15.79 -9.66
C LYS A 112 -9.51 14.39 -10.17
N GLU A 113 -9.09 13.48 -9.27
CA GLU A 113 -8.70 12.11 -9.60
C GLU A 113 -9.31 11.14 -8.59
N ALA A 114 -9.79 10.01 -9.09
CA ALA A 114 -10.27 8.94 -8.23
C ALA A 114 -9.10 8.30 -7.47
N PRO A 115 -9.23 8.04 -6.17
CA PRO A 115 -8.22 7.29 -5.44
C PRO A 115 -8.10 5.87 -6.00
N ILE A 116 -6.89 5.31 -6.04
CA ILE A 116 -6.64 3.95 -6.48
C ILE A 116 -6.92 2.98 -5.32
N PRO A 117 -7.96 2.15 -5.39
CA PRO A 117 -8.16 1.11 -4.40
C PRO A 117 -7.14 -0.02 -4.61
N LEU A 118 -6.39 -0.34 -3.55
CA LEU A 118 -5.38 -1.38 -3.54
C LEU A 118 -5.91 -2.61 -2.81
N GLY A 119 -6.19 -3.67 -3.56
CA GLY A 119 -6.64 -4.94 -3.01
C GLY A 119 -5.51 -5.68 -2.29
N VAL A 120 -5.69 -5.93 -1.00
CA VAL A 120 -4.80 -6.80 -0.21
C VAL A 120 -5.29 -8.24 -0.37
N THR A 121 -4.41 -9.12 -0.86
CA THR A 121 -4.70 -10.55 -1.03
C THR A 121 -4.62 -11.26 0.32
N ILE A 122 -3.42 -11.69 0.70
CA ILE A 122 -3.12 -12.29 2.00
C ILE A 122 -2.00 -11.47 2.65
N LEU A 123 -2.10 -11.20 3.95
CA LEU A 123 -1.08 -10.46 4.68
C LEU A 123 0.28 -11.16 4.60
N THR A 124 1.35 -10.40 4.44
CA THR A 124 2.73 -10.94 4.32
C THR A 124 3.20 -11.70 5.57
N SER A 125 2.55 -11.50 6.72
CA SER A 125 2.77 -12.24 7.96
C SER A 125 2.15 -13.64 7.96
N VAL A 126 1.17 -13.92 7.08
CA VAL A 126 0.49 -15.21 6.97
C VAL A 126 1.28 -16.14 6.06
N ASN A 127 1.57 -17.34 6.55
CA ASN A 127 2.17 -18.44 5.80
C ASN A 127 1.19 -19.62 5.72
N GLU A 128 1.55 -20.69 5.01
CA GLU A 128 0.69 -21.87 4.87
C GLU A 128 0.33 -22.53 6.21
N ARG A 129 1.24 -22.53 7.19
CA ARG A 129 0.95 -23.07 8.52
C ARG A 129 -0.19 -22.30 9.20
N ILE A 130 -0.16 -20.97 9.16
CA ILE A 130 -1.20 -20.12 9.72
C ILE A 130 -2.50 -20.30 8.92
N MET A 131 -2.41 -20.27 7.59
CA MET A 131 -3.58 -20.37 6.72
C MET A 131 -4.32 -21.72 6.90
N HIS A 132 -3.59 -22.84 6.92
CA HIS A 132 -4.19 -24.17 7.10
C HIS A 132 -4.54 -24.46 8.55
N GLY A 133 -3.60 -24.17 9.47
CA GLY A 133 -3.72 -24.55 10.87
C GLY A 133 -4.68 -23.69 11.69
N GLU A 134 -4.58 -22.37 11.52
CA GLU A 134 -5.30 -21.39 12.34
C GLU A 134 -6.56 -20.86 11.63
N MET A 135 -6.42 -20.47 10.35
CA MET A 135 -7.54 -19.93 9.56
C MET A 135 -8.43 -21.03 8.94
N LYS A 136 -7.99 -22.29 8.93
CA LYS A 136 -8.70 -23.44 8.35
C LYS A 136 -9.00 -23.32 6.85
N ILE A 137 -8.14 -22.60 6.12
CA ILE A 137 -8.23 -22.45 4.67
C ILE A 137 -7.35 -23.54 4.03
N GLY A 138 -7.94 -24.52 3.36
CA GLY A 138 -7.28 -25.74 2.87
C GLY A 138 -6.59 -25.61 1.52
N VAL A 139 -6.53 -24.42 0.89
CA VAL A 139 -5.86 -24.21 -0.39
C VAL A 139 -4.42 -23.71 -0.18
N ARG A 140 -3.53 -23.92 -1.17
CA ARG A 140 -2.16 -23.40 -1.10
C ARG A 140 -2.15 -21.87 -1.12
N LEU A 141 -1.20 -21.27 -0.42
CA LEU A 141 -1.08 -19.82 -0.28
C LEU A 141 -1.04 -19.10 -1.64
N ASN A 142 -0.20 -19.57 -2.56
CA ASN A 142 -0.08 -18.96 -3.88
C ASN A 142 -1.36 -19.08 -4.72
N ASP A 143 -2.12 -20.15 -4.57
CA ASP A 143 -3.38 -20.33 -5.29
C ASP A 143 -4.47 -19.42 -4.71
N MET A 144 -4.49 -19.22 -3.40
CA MET A 144 -5.37 -18.24 -2.76
C MET A 144 -5.05 -16.80 -3.17
N ILE A 145 -3.77 -16.44 -3.22
CA ILE A 145 -3.31 -15.11 -3.67
C ILE A 145 -3.76 -14.85 -5.13
N LYS A 146 -3.52 -15.81 -6.03
CA LYS A 146 -3.97 -15.71 -7.44
C LYS A 146 -5.49 -15.58 -7.54
N HIS A 147 -6.22 -16.43 -6.81
CA HIS A 147 -7.69 -16.40 -6.81
C HIS A 147 -8.24 -15.04 -6.38
N LEU A 148 -7.77 -14.51 -5.24
CA LEU A 148 -8.21 -13.21 -4.74
C LEU A 148 -7.86 -12.07 -5.70
N ALA A 149 -6.63 -12.07 -6.23
CA ALA A 149 -6.19 -11.06 -7.16
C ALA A 149 -7.00 -11.09 -8.48
N ARG A 150 -7.25 -12.29 -9.05
CA ARG A 150 -8.09 -12.47 -10.23
C ARG A 150 -9.52 -12.02 -9.96
N MET A 151 -10.11 -12.44 -8.85
CA MET A 151 -11.44 -12.00 -8.44
C MET A 151 -11.54 -10.47 -8.35
N GLY A 152 -10.57 -9.82 -7.72
CA GLY A 152 -10.53 -8.35 -7.64
C GLY A 152 -10.38 -7.70 -9.00
N TYR A 153 -9.51 -8.22 -9.86
CA TYR A 153 -9.27 -7.70 -11.20
C TYR A 153 -10.52 -7.79 -12.08
N ASP A 154 -11.23 -8.93 -12.03
CA ASP A 154 -12.46 -9.16 -12.79
C ASP A 154 -13.60 -8.22 -12.32
N GLU A 155 -13.61 -7.82 -11.04
CA GLU A 155 -14.56 -6.82 -10.51
C GLU A 155 -14.11 -5.37 -10.74
N GLY A 156 -12.98 -5.12 -11.42
CA GLY A 156 -12.54 -3.77 -11.81
C GLY A 156 -11.40 -3.19 -10.96
N ILE A 157 -10.86 -3.91 -9.98
CA ILE A 157 -9.68 -3.45 -9.23
C ILE A 157 -8.45 -3.46 -10.15
N ARG A 158 -7.68 -2.37 -10.10
CA ARG A 158 -6.47 -2.18 -10.91
C ARG A 158 -5.23 -1.91 -10.08
N GLY A 159 -5.31 -2.08 -8.76
CA GLY A 159 -4.19 -1.94 -7.84
C GLY A 159 -4.17 -3.05 -6.80
N PHE A 160 -2.99 -3.57 -6.45
CA PHE A 160 -2.84 -4.66 -5.49
C PHE A 160 -1.63 -4.44 -4.59
N VAL A 161 -1.76 -4.85 -3.33
CA VAL A 161 -0.63 -4.98 -2.41
C VAL A 161 -0.21 -6.44 -2.37
N CYS A 162 1.07 -6.69 -2.60
CA CYS A 162 1.63 -8.03 -2.59
C CYS A 162 3.06 -8.03 -2.04
N SER A 163 3.50 -9.16 -1.47
CA SER A 163 4.89 -9.30 -1.08
C SER A 163 5.82 -9.22 -2.30
N PRO A 164 7.10 -8.86 -2.12
CA PRO A 164 8.05 -8.83 -3.23
C PRO A 164 8.13 -10.14 -4.00
N MET A 165 8.01 -11.26 -3.30
CA MET A 165 8.07 -12.61 -3.88
C MET A 165 6.83 -12.97 -4.72
N GLU A 166 5.74 -12.24 -4.56
CA GLU A 166 4.46 -12.48 -5.25
C GLU A 166 4.31 -11.60 -6.51
N VAL A 167 5.18 -10.60 -6.71
CA VAL A 167 5.08 -9.67 -7.85
C VAL A 167 5.07 -10.42 -9.18
N GLN A 168 6.04 -11.31 -9.41
CA GLN A 168 6.11 -12.09 -10.65
C GLN A 168 4.91 -13.02 -10.82
N LEU A 169 4.40 -13.61 -9.72
CA LEU A 169 3.19 -14.43 -9.72
C LEU A 169 1.98 -13.61 -10.21
N LEU A 170 1.80 -12.41 -9.67
CA LEU A 170 0.69 -11.53 -10.05
C LEU A 170 0.87 -10.94 -11.45
N ARG A 171 2.09 -10.63 -11.88
CA ARG A 171 2.37 -10.22 -13.26
C ARG A 171 2.00 -11.30 -14.27
N LYS A 172 2.32 -12.56 -13.97
CA LYS A 172 1.93 -13.70 -14.79
C LYS A 172 0.42 -13.91 -14.83
N GLU A 173 -0.25 -13.72 -13.70
CA GLU A 173 -1.70 -13.94 -13.56
C GLU A 173 -2.54 -12.81 -14.17
N LEU A 174 -2.16 -11.55 -13.95
CA LEU A 174 -2.97 -10.37 -14.27
C LEU A 174 -2.43 -9.53 -15.44
N GLY A 175 -1.20 -9.80 -15.89
CA GLY A 175 -0.52 -8.97 -16.90
C GLY A 175 0.19 -7.73 -16.34
N PRO A 176 0.64 -6.83 -17.24
CA PRO A 176 1.47 -5.66 -16.86
C PRO A 176 0.67 -4.46 -16.34
N GLU A 177 -0.62 -4.37 -16.62
CA GLU A 177 -1.45 -3.18 -16.35
C GLU A 177 -1.65 -2.83 -14.86
N PRO A 178 -1.94 -3.80 -13.96
CA PRO A 178 -2.25 -3.46 -12.58
C PRO A 178 -1.08 -2.81 -11.85
N VAL A 179 -1.40 -1.83 -11.01
CA VAL A 179 -0.45 -1.21 -10.10
C VAL A 179 -0.13 -2.18 -8.97
N LEU A 180 1.14 -2.57 -8.82
CA LEU A 180 1.62 -3.41 -7.73
C LEU A 180 2.40 -2.57 -6.73
N VAL A 181 1.92 -2.56 -5.48
CA VAL A 181 2.54 -1.88 -4.33
C VAL A 181 3.14 -2.92 -3.41
N THR A 182 4.42 -2.82 -3.15
CA THR A 182 5.21 -3.88 -2.52
C THR A 182 5.82 -3.39 -1.20
N PRO A 183 5.27 -3.76 -0.05
CA PRO A 183 5.90 -3.56 1.26
C PRO A 183 6.95 -4.66 1.52
N GLY A 184 7.71 -4.49 2.62
CA GLY A 184 8.73 -5.49 2.99
C GLY A 184 10.03 -5.34 2.23
N ILE A 185 10.33 -4.15 1.76
CA ILE A 185 11.61 -3.81 1.14
C ILE A 185 12.59 -3.38 2.23
N ARG A 186 13.84 -3.88 2.13
CA ARG A 186 14.93 -3.62 3.06
C ARG A 186 16.22 -3.29 2.31
N LEU A 187 17.09 -2.53 2.94
CA LEU A 187 18.47 -2.38 2.45
C LEU A 187 19.26 -3.66 2.75
N SER A 188 20.30 -3.91 1.99
CA SER A 188 21.14 -5.12 2.11
C SER A 188 21.79 -5.28 3.49
N ASP A 189 22.02 -4.19 4.20
CA ASP A 189 22.63 -4.11 5.52
C ASP A 189 21.63 -4.02 6.69
N ASP A 190 20.33 -4.03 6.39
CA ASP A 190 19.30 -4.03 7.43
C ASP A 190 19.18 -5.40 8.13
N VAL A 191 19.01 -5.37 9.44
CA VAL A 191 18.67 -6.57 10.22
C VAL A 191 17.25 -7.02 9.84
N THR A 192 17.09 -8.32 9.57
CA THR A 192 15.77 -8.93 9.31
C THR A 192 14.89 -8.81 10.56
N GLY A 193 13.90 -7.94 10.55
CA GLY A 193 12.96 -7.76 11.65
C GLY A 193 11.74 -8.70 11.55
N ASP A 194 10.55 -8.14 11.74
CA ASP A 194 9.24 -8.82 11.70
C ASP A 194 8.81 -9.30 10.30
N GLN A 195 9.46 -8.82 9.23
CA GLN A 195 9.16 -9.20 7.84
C GLN A 195 9.99 -10.42 7.40
N LYS A 196 9.31 -11.52 7.09
CA LYS A 196 9.92 -12.79 6.70
C LYS A 196 10.21 -12.94 5.20
N ARG A 197 9.73 -12.00 4.38
CA ARG A 197 9.82 -12.04 2.91
C ARG A 197 10.28 -10.67 2.42
N VAL A 198 11.59 -10.47 2.36
CA VAL A 198 12.21 -9.19 2.04
C VAL A 198 13.01 -9.28 0.73
N LEU A 199 13.03 -8.20 -0.02
CA LEU A 199 13.92 -7.94 -1.15
C LEU A 199 14.52 -6.54 -1.03
N THR A 200 15.62 -6.31 -1.76
CA THR A 200 16.20 -4.97 -1.92
C THR A 200 15.37 -4.10 -2.88
N PRO A 201 15.55 -2.77 -2.89
CA PRO A 201 14.88 -1.88 -3.85
C PRO A 201 15.10 -2.30 -5.30
N ALA A 202 16.35 -2.61 -5.68
CA ALA A 202 16.72 -3.05 -7.02
C ALA A 202 16.04 -4.38 -7.40
N GLU A 203 16.01 -5.37 -6.50
CA GLU A 203 15.33 -6.64 -6.74
C GLU A 203 13.81 -6.46 -6.91
N ALA A 204 13.16 -5.64 -6.09
CA ALA A 204 11.74 -5.36 -6.19
C ALA A 204 11.37 -4.66 -7.51
N LYS A 205 12.21 -3.72 -7.97
CA LYS A 205 12.11 -3.10 -9.29
C LYS A 205 12.21 -4.16 -10.38
N ASN A 206 13.24 -5.02 -10.36
CA ASN A 206 13.46 -6.06 -11.36
C ASN A 206 12.33 -7.10 -11.40
N CYS A 207 11.65 -7.33 -10.28
CA CYS A 207 10.44 -8.16 -10.24
C CYS A 207 9.22 -7.47 -10.86
N GLY A 208 9.25 -6.14 -11.10
CA GLY A 208 8.17 -5.39 -11.75
C GLY A 208 7.19 -4.70 -10.79
N SER A 209 7.64 -4.34 -9.57
CA SER A 209 6.87 -3.49 -8.64
C SER A 209 6.73 -2.08 -9.20
N ASN A 210 5.52 -1.48 -9.11
CA ASN A 210 5.32 -0.07 -9.47
C ASN A 210 5.67 0.87 -8.31
N TYR A 211 5.40 0.42 -7.08
CA TYR A 211 5.73 1.14 -5.86
C TYR A 211 6.37 0.20 -4.86
N ILE A 212 7.43 0.67 -4.22
CA ILE A 212 8.03 0.03 -3.05
C ILE A 212 7.70 0.84 -1.81
N VAL A 213 7.37 0.17 -0.70
CA VAL A 213 7.05 0.82 0.58
C VAL A 213 8.14 0.54 1.58
N MET A 214 8.80 1.58 2.07
CA MET A 214 9.88 1.50 3.05
C MET A 214 9.59 2.42 4.24
N GLY A 215 9.79 1.92 5.44
CA GLY A 215 9.65 2.65 6.71
C GLY A 215 10.97 2.67 7.47
N ARG A 216 11.11 1.84 8.49
CA ARG A 216 12.27 1.79 9.40
C ARG A 216 13.64 1.73 8.72
N SER A 217 13.74 1.10 7.54
CA SER A 217 14.97 1.13 6.70
C SER A 217 15.39 2.55 6.30
N ILE A 218 14.49 3.53 6.41
CA ILE A 218 14.74 4.95 6.16
C ILE A 218 14.66 5.73 7.46
N THR A 219 13.56 5.59 8.20
CA THR A 219 13.24 6.46 9.35
C THR A 219 14.16 6.25 10.56
N ASP A 220 14.75 5.05 10.70
CA ASP A 220 15.69 4.74 11.79
C ASP A 220 17.15 5.08 11.43
N LYS A 221 17.43 5.56 10.22
CA LYS A 221 18.79 5.95 9.79
C LYS A 221 19.12 7.38 10.26
N LYS A 222 20.38 7.63 10.59
CA LYS A 222 20.87 8.96 11.02
C LYS A 222 20.71 10.03 9.94
N ASP A 223 20.84 9.63 8.67
CA ASP A 223 20.70 10.49 7.49
C ASP A 223 19.66 9.88 6.56
N MET A 224 18.40 10.23 6.82
CA MET A 224 17.27 9.77 6.00
C MET A 224 17.39 10.28 4.56
N THR A 225 17.87 11.50 4.38
CA THR A 225 18.04 12.14 3.07
C THR A 225 19.05 11.39 2.20
N ALA A 226 20.24 11.05 2.73
CA ALA A 226 21.24 10.25 2.00
C ALA A 226 20.71 8.85 1.69
N THR A 227 20.03 8.22 2.63
CA THR A 227 19.41 6.90 2.45
C THR A 227 18.38 6.92 1.32
N VAL A 228 17.48 7.89 1.29
CA VAL A 228 16.47 8.03 0.22
C VAL A 228 17.13 8.27 -1.14
N LYS A 229 18.17 9.11 -1.22
CA LYS A 229 18.92 9.33 -2.47
C LYS A 229 19.54 8.05 -3.03
N SER A 230 20.13 7.20 -2.14
CA SER A 230 20.68 5.90 -2.56
C SER A 230 19.57 4.98 -3.10
N ILE A 231 18.43 4.87 -2.39
CA ILE A 231 17.30 4.07 -2.84
C ILE A 231 16.76 4.55 -4.20
N LEU A 232 16.61 5.87 -4.36
CA LEU A 232 16.13 6.44 -5.62
C LEU A 232 17.10 6.16 -6.79
N ALA A 233 18.41 6.18 -6.56
CA ALA A 233 19.39 5.78 -7.58
C ALA A 233 19.19 4.31 -7.98
N GLU A 234 19.09 3.39 -7.02
CA GLU A 234 18.89 1.95 -7.30
C GLU A 234 17.60 1.67 -8.12
N ILE A 235 16.52 2.40 -7.86
CA ILE A 235 15.25 2.19 -8.59
C ILE A 235 15.14 2.98 -9.89
N SER A 236 16.07 3.91 -10.17
CA SER A 236 16.08 4.72 -11.41
C SER A 236 16.90 4.06 -12.53
N GLU A 237 17.96 3.33 -12.20
CA GLU A 237 18.78 2.55 -13.14
C GLU A 237 18.00 1.41 -13.79
#